data_cf5d3e715f8a196e476aee43a975ef7a
#
_entry.id   cf5d3e715f8a196e476aee43a975ef7a
#
_cell.length_a   1.000
_cell.length_b   1.000
_cell.length_c   1.000
_cell.angle_alpha   90.00
_cell.angle_beta   90.00
_cell.angle_gamma   90.00
#
_symmetry.space_group_name_H-M   'P 1'
#
loop_
_entity.id
_entity.type
_entity.pdbx_description
1 polymer ?
#
loop_
_entity_poly.entity_id
_entity_poly.type
_entity_poly.pdbx_seq_one_letter_code
_entity_poly.pdbx_strand_id
1 'polypeptide(L)'
;MRAIDFPVNKLLLSGEPEKMKQVEKHLYEKFGDRLNVFRSDPYYVEILPKFVDKAVAVDKLMKFLDISKDKVICVGDSFNDLPMLRYAGKGVAMGNAQEEVKEAADYVTASNDEDGIVEVIRKFMTPQKDEDADPSDSL
;
A
#
# COMPACT_ATOMS: atom_id res chain seq x y z
N MET A 1 -21.67 21.12 -20.85
CA MET A 1 -20.47 20.74 -20.12
C MET A 1 -19.26 21.19 -20.92
N ARG A 2 -18.30 21.92 -20.32
CA ARG A 2 -17.01 22.15 -21.00
C ARG A 2 -16.22 20.85 -20.98
N ALA A 3 -15.75 20.37 -22.11
CA ALA A 3 -14.84 19.25 -22.16
C ALA A 3 -13.50 19.66 -21.52
N ILE A 4 -12.88 18.73 -20.81
CA ILE A 4 -11.51 18.87 -20.30
C ILE A 4 -10.59 18.76 -21.51
N ASP A 5 -9.75 19.79 -21.76
CA ASP A 5 -8.86 19.92 -22.91
C ASP A 5 -7.36 19.77 -22.54
N PHE A 6 -7.08 19.29 -21.31
CA PHE A 6 -5.73 19.03 -20.82
C PHE A 6 -5.60 17.58 -20.30
N PRO A 7 -4.38 17.02 -20.25
CA PRO A 7 -4.14 15.70 -19.70
C PRO A 7 -4.53 15.61 -18.23
N VAL A 8 -5.26 14.55 -17.85
CA VAL A 8 -5.67 14.27 -16.47
C VAL A 8 -4.93 13.04 -15.98
N ASN A 9 -4.22 13.18 -14.87
CA ASN A 9 -3.46 12.09 -14.27
C ASN A 9 -4.33 11.14 -13.42
N LYS A 10 -5.39 11.71 -12.79
CA LYS A 10 -6.28 10.94 -11.90
C LYS A 10 -7.67 11.58 -11.89
N LEU A 11 -8.70 10.74 -11.87
CA LEU A 11 -10.06 11.11 -11.51
C LEU A 11 -10.42 10.49 -10.17
N LEU A 12 -11.10 11.24 -9.32
CA LEU A 12 -11.63 10.80 -8.03
C LEU A 12 -13.15 10.97 -8.03
N LEU A 13 -13.86 9.88 -7.78
CA LEU A 13 -15.29 9.87 -7.54
C LEU A 13 -15.54 9.65 -6.06
N SER A 14 -16.54 10.34 -5.52
CA SER A 14 -16.95 10.19 -4.12
C SER A 14 -18.45 9.92 -4.00
N GLY A 15 -18.85 9.15 -3.00
CA GLY A 15 -20.26 8.85 -2.72
C GLY A 15 -20.40 7.82 -1.60
N GLU A 16 -21.63 7.39 -1.36
CA GLU A 16 -21.93 6.36 -0.36
C GLU A 16 -21.24 5.02 -0.68
N PRO A 17 -20.69 4.29 0.32
CA PRO A 17 -19.87 3.10 0.12
C PRO A 17 -20.49 2.05 -0.80
N GLU A 18 -21.74 1.68 -0.59
CA GLU A 18 -22.43 0.69 -1.41
C GLU A 18 -22.58 1.13 -2.87
N LYS A 19 -22.80 2.43 -3.09
CA LYS A 19 -22.86 3.01 -4.42
C LYS A 19 -21.47 3.01 -5.07
N MET A 20 -20.43 3.35 -4.32
CA MET A 20 -19.05 3.35 -4.84
C MET A 20 -18.58 1.96 -5.23
N LYS A 21 -18.96 0.93 -4.49
CA LYS A 21 -18.71 -0.47 -4.86
C LYS A 21 -19.35 -0.86 -6.19
N GLN A 22 -20.59 -0.42 -6.44
CA GLN A 22 -21.26 -0.65 -7.71
C GLN A 22 -20.62 0.14 -8.86
N VAL A 23 -20.24 1.39 -8.60
CA VAL A 23 -19.57 2.26 -9.57
C VAL A 23 -18.20 1.70 -9.94
N GLU A 24 -17.39 1.27 -8.97
CA GLU A 24 -16.11 0.61 -9.22
C GLU A 24 -16.28 -0.59 -10.16
N LYS A 25 -17.19 -1.51 -9.82
CA LYS A 25 -17.48 -2.69 -10.64
C LYS A 25 -17.87 -2.30 -12.08
N HIS A 26 -18.82 -1.39 -12.24
CA HIS A 26 -19.29 -0.95 -13.55
C HIS A 26 -18.19 -0.29 -14.40
N LEU A 27 -17.38 0.56 -13.76
CA LEU A 27 -16.28 1.25 -14.45
C LEU A 27 -15.15 0.26 -14.78
N TYR A 28 -14.85 -0.69 -13.90
CA TYR A 28 -13.87 -1.73 -14.15
C TYR A 28 -14.27 -2.63 -15.32
N GLU A 29 -15.54 -3.08 -15.36
CA GLU A 29 -16.09 -3.88 -16.47
C GLU A 29 -15.99 -3.15 -17.82
N LYS A 30 -16.14 -1.82 -17.81
CA LYS A 30 -16.17 -1.00 -19.03
C LYS A 30 -14.80 -0.49 -19.48
N PHE A 31 -13.90 -0.24 -18.55
CA PHE A 31 -12.65 0.48 -18.81
C PHE A 31 -11.40 -0.19 -18.22
N GLY A 32 -11.56 -1.29 -17.45
CA GLY A 32 -10.46 -1.93 -16.74
C GLY A 32 -9.38 -2.54 -17.66
N ASP A 33 -9.64 -2.70 -18.95
CA ASP A 33 -8.64 -3.04 -19.96
C ASP A 33 -7.66 -1.89 -20.26
N ARG A 34 -8.12 -0.64 -20.16
CA ARG A 34 -7.41 0.59 -20.53
C ARG A 34 -7.03 1.48 -19.35
N LEU A 35 -7.77 1.40 -18.27
CA LEU A 35 -7.59 2.23 -17.08
C LEU A 35 -7.44 1.37 -15.84
N ASN A 36 -6.73 1.90 -14.85
CA ASN A 36 -6.71 1.35 -13.52
C ASN A 36 -7.88 1.95 -12.72
N VAL A 37 -8.81 1.09 -12.29
CA VAL A 37 -10.03 1.49 -11.56
C VAL A 37 -10.06 0.70 -10.27
N PHE A 38 -10.07 1.37 -9.13
CA PHE A 38 -10.12 0.75 -7.81
C PHE A 38 -10.66 1.70 -6.75
N ARG A 39 -11.10 1.15 -5.62
CA ARG A 39 -11.43 1.95 -4.44
C ARG A 39 -10.15 2.23 -3.64
N SER A 40 -9.91 3.50 -3.32
CA SER A 40 -8.85 3.89 -2.39
C SER A 40 -9.34 3.90 -0.93
N ASP A 41 -10.66 4.02 -0.76
CA ASP A 41 -11.38 4.07 0.51
C ASP A 41 -12.83 3.64 0.24
N PRO A 42 -13.64 3.21 1.22
CA PRO A 42 -15.05 2.87 1.00
C PRO A 42 -15.85 3.94 0.26
N TYR A 43 -15.57 5.22 0.48
CA TYR A 43 -16.27 6.37 -0.11
C TYR A 43 -15.69 6.85 -1.44
N TYR A 44 -14.55 6.32 -1.90
CA TYR A 44 -13.81 6.85 -3.04
C TYR A 44 -13.47 5.78 -4.07
N VAL A 45 -13.72 6.11 -5.35
CA VAL A 45 -13.21 5.34 -6.51
C VAL A 45 -12.21 6.20 -7.26
N GLU A 46 -11.03 5.66 -7.48
CA GLU A 46 -9.96 6.27 -8.26
C GLU A 46 -9.87 5.65 -9.65
N ILE A 47 -9.62 6.51 -10.64
CA ILE A 47 -9.39 6.11 -12.02
C ILE A 47 -8.07 6.73 -12.47
N LEU A 48 -7.11 5.89 -12.85
CA LEU A 48 -5.78 6.28 -13.27
C LEU A 48 -5.45 5.69 -14.65
N PRO A 49 -4.40 6.19 -15.32
CA PRO A 49 -3.84 5.49 -16.47
C PRO A 49 -3.47 4.04 -16.12
N LYS A 50 -3.57 3.14 -17.09
CA LYS A 50 -3.17 1.74 -16.90
C LYS A 50 -1.71 1.66 -16.44
N PHE A 51 -1.42 0.70 -15.59
CA PHE A 51 -0.08 0.48 -15.02
C PHE A 51 0.45 1.62 -14.12
N VAL A 52 -0.46 2.40 -13.54
CA VAL A 52 -0.13 3.39 -12.51
C VAL A 52 -0.81 2.98 -11.22
N ASP A 53 -0.03 2.51 -10.25
CA ASP A 53 -0.42 2.23 -8.87
C ASP A 53 0.78 2.41 -7.93
N LYS A 54 0.57 2.20 -6.64
CA LYS A 54 1.64 2.35 -5.64
C LYS A 54 2.76 1.32 -5.80
N ALA A 55 2.44 0.09 -6.23
CA ALA A 55 3.46 -0.94 -6.46
C ALA A 55 4.37 -0.59 -7.62
N VAL A 56 3.80 -0.11 -8.73
CA VAL A 56 4.58 0.36 -9.89
C VAL A 56 5.49 1.52 -9.53
N ALA A 57 5.04 2.44 -8.67
CA ALA A 57 5.86 3.55 -8.21
C ALA A 57 7.02 3.07 -7.34
N VAL A 58 6.76 2.16 -6.39
CA VAL A 58 7.79 1.54 -5.54
C VAL A 58 8.78 0.74 -6.40
N ASP A 59 8.31 -0.08 -7.35
CA ASP A 59 9.17 -0.87 -8.24
C ASP A 59 10.14 0.02 -9.04
N LYS A 60 9.64 1.11 -9.61
CA LYS A 60 10.49 2.08 -10.34
C LYS A 60 11.53 2.72 -9.42
N LEU A 61 11.15 3.09 -8.20
CA LEU A 61 12.06 3.67 -7.22
C LEU A 61 13.14 2.66 -6.81
N MET A 62 12.76 1.41 -6.53
CA MET A 62 13.71 0.36 -6.14
C MET A 62 14.70 0.05 -7.27
N LYS A 63 14.24 -0.03 -8.51
CA LYS A 63 15.10 -0.19 -9.68
C LYS A 63 16.07 1.00 -9.86
N PHE A 64 15.60 2.22 -9.63
CA PHE A 64 16.44 3.41 -9.69
C PHE A 64 17.53 3.42 -8.61
N LEU A 65 17.21 2.92 -7.40
CA LEU A 65 18.13 2.85 -6.27
C LEU A 65 18.99 1.57 -6.24
N ASP A 66 18.79 0.65 -7.18
CA ASP A 66 19.41 -0.69 -7.21
C ASP A 66 19.18 -1.49 -5.91
N ILE A 67 17.94 -1.41 -5.39
CA ILE A 67 17.51 -2.12 -4.18
C ILE A 67 16.58 -3.26 -4.59
N SER A 68 16.89 -4.50 -4.13
CA SER A 68 16.00 -5.65 -4.29
C SER A 68 14.72 -5.47 -3.49
N LYS A 69 13.58 -5.85 -4.10
CA LYS A 69 12.26 -5.81 -3.45
C LYS A 69 12.20 -6.55 -2.11
N ASP A 70 13.02 -7.60 -1.95
CA ASP A 70 13.07 -8.40 -0.72
C ASP A 70 13.63 -7.63 0.48
N LYS A 71 14.27 -6.48 0.22
CA LYS A 71 14.77 -5.55 1.24
C LYS A 71 13.81 -4.38 1.50
N VAL A 72 12.61 -4.42 0.93
CA VAL A 72 11.62 -3.34 1.04
C VAL A 72 10.54 -3.74 2.02
N ILE A 73 10.20 -2.82 2.92
CA ILE A 73 9.02 -2.91 3.77
C ILE A 73 8.03 -1.85 3.25
N CYS A 74 6.83 -2.29 2.90
CA CYS A 74 5.72 -1.38 2.59
C CYS A 74 4.70 -1.43 3.72
N VAL A 75 4.24 -0.25 4.14
CA VAL A 75 3.21 -0.11 5.18
C VAL A 75 2.02 0.62 4.59
N GLY A 76 0.81 0.13 4.85
CA GLY A 76 -0.41 0.73 4.31
C GLY A 76 -1.65 0.40 5.13
N ASP A 77 -2.75 1.08 4.84
CA ASP A 77 -4.02 0.94 5.58
C ASP A 77 -5.25 0.84 4.67
N SER A 78 -5.12 1.10 3.38
CA SER A 78 -6.24 1.20 2.46
C SER A 78 -6.11 0.32 1.22
N PHE A 79 -7.20 0.15 0.46
CA PHE A 79 -7.25 -0.72 -0.73
C PHE A 79 -6.22 -0.36 -1.80
N ASN A 80 -5.88 0.92 -1.95
CA ASN A 80 -4.85 1.38 -2.88
C ASN A 80 -3.43 1.00 -2.46
N ASP A 81 -3.23 0.49 -1.24
CA ASP A 81 -1.95 0.01 -0.73
C ASP A 81 -1.75 -1.49 -1.01
N LEU A 82 -2.82 -2.26 -1.25
CA LEU A 82 -2.76 -3.69 -1.50
C LEU A 82 -1.68 -4.10 -2.54
N PRO A 83 -1.56 -3.43 -3.69
CA PRO A 83 -0.54 -3.78 -4.67
C PRO A 83 0.88 -3.63 -4.11
N MET A 84 1.19 -2.55 -3.36
CA MET A 84 2.53 -2.34 -2.81
C MET A 84 2.83 -3.27 -1.62
N LEU A 85 1.83 -3.61 -0.80
CA LEU A 85 2.01 -4.59 0.28
C LEU A 85 2.38 -5.97 -0.28
N ARG A 86 1.72 -6.41 -1.36
CA ARG A 86 2.02 -7.67 -2.05
C ARG A 86 3.33 -7.65 -2.84
N TYR A 87 3.78 -6.48 -3.26
CA TYR A 87 5.03 -6.30 -4.01
C TYR A 87 6.26 -6.43 -3.12
N ALA A 88 6.23 -5.85 -1.92
CA ALA A 88 7.36 -5.74 -0.99
C ALA A 88 7.84 -7.09 -0.48
N GLY A 89 9.09 -7.15 -0.04
CA GLY A 89 9.61 -8.29 0.70
C GLY A 89 8.93 -8.47 2.07
N LYS A 90 8.37 -7.37 2.61
CA LYS A 90 7.51 -7.38 3.79
C LYS A 90 6.39 -6.35 3.63
N GLY A 91 5.17 -6.83 3.48
CA GLY A 91 3.96 -6.01 3.50
C GLY A 91 3.38 -5.92 4.91
N VAL A 92 3.14 -4.72 5.39
CA VAL A 92 2.61 -4.46 6.73
C VAL A 92 1.32 -3.67 6.64
N ALA A 93 0.25 -4.17 7.25
CA ALA A 93 -0.99 -3.42 7.40
C ALA A 93 -1.00 -2.68 8.74
N MET A 94 -1.50 -1.45 8.73
CA MET A 94 -1.78 -0.71 9.96
C MET A 94 -2.94 -1.33 10.74
N GLY A 95 -2.96 -1.19 12.06
CA GLY A 95 -4.03 -1.72 12.90
C GLY A 95 -5.42 -1.14 12.61
N ASN A 96 -5.47 0.09 12.09
CA ASN A 96 -6.69 0.75 11.61
C ASN A 96 -7.07 0.42 10.16
N ALA A 97 -6.33 -0.46 9.47
CA ALA A 97 -6.62 -0.85 8.09
C ALA A 97 -7.94 -1.63 7.99
N GLN A 98 -8.53 -1.64 6.77
CA GLN A 98 -9.65 -2.53 6.45
C GLN A 98 -9.23 -4.00 6.54
N GLU A 99 -10.16 -4.88 6.89
CA GLU A 99 -9.86 -6.31 7.11
C GLU A 99 -9.21 -6.97 5.88
N GLU A 100 -9.67 -6.67 4.66
CA GLU A 100 -9.09 -7.19 3.41
C GLU A 100 -7.62 -6.77 3.23
N VAL A 101 -7.23 -5.62 3.78
CA VAL A 101 -5.83 -5.13 3.73
C VAL A 101 -4.99 -5.87 4.77
N LYS A 102 -5.53 -6.09 5.97
CA LYS A 102 -4.87 -6.88 7.03
C LYS A 102 -4.65 -8.33 6.61
N GLU A 103 -5.66 -8.95 5.98
CA GLU A 103 -5.57 -10.32 5.46
C GLU A 103 -4.52 -10.49 4.36
N ALA A 104 -4.25 -9.42 3.58
CA ALA A 104 -3.29 -9.44 2.49
C ALA A 104 -1.84 -9.14 2.93
N ALA A 105 -1.63 -8.71 4.16
CA ALA A 105 -0.33 -8.31 4.70
C ALA A 105 0.40 -9.48 5.38
N ASP A 106 1.74 -9.43 5.38
CA ASP A 106 2.57 -10.39 6.13
C ASP A 106 2.55 -10.13 7.64
N TYR A 107 2.22 -8.91 8.04
CA TYR A 107 2.18 -8.48 9.43
C TYR A 107 1.16 -7.35 9.63
N VAL A 108 0.49 -7.34 10.77
CA VAL A 108 -0.38 -6.25 11.19
C VAL A 108 0.27 -5.57 12.39
N THR A 109 0.56 -4.28 12.26
CA THR A 109 1.11 -3.45 13.33
C THR A 109 0.02 -2.75 14.12
N ALA A 110 0.38 -1.96 15.13
CA ALA A 110 -0.56 -1.11 15.87
C ALA A 110 -1.21 -0.06 14.94
N SER A 111 -2.24 0.61 15.44
CA SER A 111 -2.95 1.65 14.69
C SER A 111 -2.10 2.92 14.53
N ASN A 112 -2.59 3.85 13.69
CA ASN A 112 -2.00 5.18 13.56
C ASN A 112 -2.01 5.98 14.87
N ASP A 113 -2.97 5.71 15.76
CA ASP A 113 -3.07 6.37 17.07
C ASP A 113 -2.19 5.71 18.16
N GLU A 114 -1.58 4.58 17.83
CA GLU A 114 -0.76 3.77 18.74
C GLU A 114 0.69 3.59 18.22
N ASP A 115 1.17 4.53 17.44
CA ASP A 115 2.55 4.53 16.92
C ASP A 115 2.92 3.30 16.10
N GLY A 116 2.01 2.73 15.30
CA GLY A 116 2.22 1.52 14.52
C GLY A 116 3.47 1.55 13.61
N ILE A 117 3.80 2.70 13.01
CA ILE A 117 5.04 2.85 12.21
C ILE A 117 6.29 2.71 13.08
N VAL A 118 6.27 3.22 14.31
CA VAL A 118 7.41 3.09 15.24
C VAL A 118 7.63 1.62 15.60
N GLU A 119 6.54 0.86 15.79
CA GLU A 119 6.61 -0.59 16.01
C GLU A 119 7.29 -1.30 14.83
N VAL A 120 6.89 -1.00 13.59
CA VAL A 120 7.49 -1.57 12.38
C VAL A 120 8.99 -1.29 12.33
N ILE A 121 9.43 -0.05 12.57
CA ILE A 121 10.83 0.34 12.57
C ILE A 121 11.60 -0.45 13.64
N ARG A 122 11.09 -0.53 14.86
CA ARG A 122 11.74 -1.26 15.96
C ARG A 122 11.86 -2.75 15.66
N LYS A 123 10.80 -3.34 15.09
CA LYS A 123 10.73 -4.78 14.84
C LYS A 123 11.59 -5.24 13.67
N PHE A 124 11.64 -4.47 12.58
CA PHE A 124 12.20 -4.93 11.30
C PHE A 124 13.42 -4.15 10.83
N MET A 125 13.69 -2.95 11.37
CA MET A 125 14.76 -2.08 10.88
C MET A 125 15.83 -1.78 11.94
N THR A 126 15.55 -2.00 13.22
CA THR A 126 16.56 -1.86 14.26
C THR A 126 17.34 -3.16 14.39
N PRO A 127 18.68 -3.15 14.36
CA PRO A 127 19.47 -4.34 14.67
C PRO A 127 19.04 -4.86 16.04
N GLN A 128 18.65 -6.13 16.11
CA GLN A 128 18.45 -6.79 17.40
C GLN A 128 19.82 -6.78 18.09
N LYS A 129 19.92 -6.22 19.28
CA LYS A 129 21.09 -6.44 20.11
C LYS A 129 21.11 -7.92 20.41
N ASP A 130 22.19 -8.60 20.01
CA ASP A 130 22.46 -9.98 20.45
C ASP A 130 22.50 -9.96 21.99
N GLU A 131 21.40 -10.33 22.65
CA GLU A 131 21.34 -10.48 24.10
C GLU A 131 22.13 -11.72 24.58
N ASP A 132 22.74 -12.44 23.64
CA ASP A 132 23.55 -13.66 23.91
C ASP A 132 25.07 -13.44 23.75
N ALA A 133 25.58 -12.23 23.88
CA ALA A 133 27.01 -12.04 24.06
C ALA A 133 27.37 -12.37 25.50
N ASP A 134 27.75 -13.64 25.74
CA ASP A 134 28.29 -14.13 27.01
C ASP A 134 29.51 -13.26 27.42
N PRO A 135 29.47 -12.64 28.62
CA PRO A 135 30.59 -11.82 29.10
C PRO A 135 31.86 -12.62 29.41
N SER A 136 31.87 -13.94 29.17
CA SER A 136 32.99 -14.84 29.57
C SER A 136 34.10 -15.02 28.55
N ASP A 137 34.01 -14.40 27.32
CA ASP A 137 35.08 -14.53 26.31
C ASP A 137 36.09 -13.36 26.31
N SER A 138 36.29 -12.74 27.47
CA SER A 138 37.37 -11.74 27.69
C SER A 138 38.35 -12.25 28.74
N LEU A 139 39.22 -13.18 28.33
CA LEU A 139 40.48 -13.48 29.02
C LEU A 139 41.62 -13.64 27.98
#